data_1e2127ba4b533d5b871aa7ab700e46d2
#
_entry.id   1e2127ba4b533d5b871aa7ab700e46d2
#
_cell.length_a   1.000
_cell.length_b   1.000
_cell.length_c   1.000
_cell.angle_alpha   90.00
_cell.angle_beta   90.00
_cell.angle_gamma   90.00
#
_symmetry.space_group_name_H-M   'P 1'
#
loop_
_entity.id
_entity.type
_entity.pdbx_description
1 polymer ?
#
loop_
_entity_poly.entity_id
_entity_poly.type
_entity_poly.pdbx_seq_one_letter_code
_entity_poly.pdbx_strand_id
1 'polypeptide(L)'
;MHHLHHCVSARSFRALWMLEELQLPYTLHMLPFPPRALQRSYLELNPLGTVPLLRHGEARLTESAAICEYLAALHPGAGLSVQPQEADFAAYLNWLHMSDATLTFPQTLVLRYTHFEPAERRQPQVAQDYQRWFLARLRAVEQAVEQRHWLAADRFTAADVAVGYALMLSAHLEMEPQWGPATQAYWQRLQQRPAFQRALQAEQQAARAQAVDETPSPRLR
;
A
#
# COMPACT_ATOMS: atom_id res chain seq x y z
N MET A 1 1.69 -2.23 -22.15
CA MET A 1 2.22 -3.15 -21.12
C MET A 1 2.62 -2.33 -19.90
N HIS A 2 2.33 -2.81 -18.68
CA HIS A 2 2.66 -2.13 -17.44
C HIS A 2 4.02 -2.59 -16.93
N HIS A 3 4.87 -1.65 -16.50
CA HIS A 3 6.15 -1.93 -15.86
C HIS A 3 6.10 -1.35 -14.45
N LEU A 4 6.14 -2.20 -13.43
CA LEU A 4 6.09 -1.77 -12.03
C LEU A 4 7.45 -2.01 -11.37
N HIS A 5 8.06 -0.93 -10.87
CA HIS A 5 9.22 -1.01 -9.99
C HIS A 5 8.76 -1.14 -8.54
N HIS A 6 9.25 -2.17 -7.87
CA HIS A 6 8.67 -2.65 -6.62
C HIS A 6 9.76 -3.09 -5.63
N CYS A 7 9.50 -2.90 -4.35
CA CYS A 7 10.22 -3.55 -3.25
C CYS A 7 9.22 -4.41 -2.47
N VAL A 8 9.66 -5.54 -1.97
CA VAL A 8 8.83 -6.47 -1.20
C VAL A 8 8.12 -5.73 -0.06
N SER A 9 6.80 -5.90 0.05
CA SER A 9 5.92 -5.31 1.06
C SER A 9 5.98 -3.78 1.22
N ALA A 10 6.58 -3.06 0.25
CA ALA A 10 6.57 -1.60 0.23
C ALA A 10 5.26 -1.04 -0.35
N ARG A 11 5.11 0.30 -0.35
CA ARG A 11 3.90 0.98 -0.88
C ARG A 11 3.52 0.59 -2.30
N SER A 12 4.48 0.12 -3.08
CA SER A 12 4.28 -0.42 -4.43
C SER A 12 3.41 -1.68 -4.46
N PHE A 13 3.18 -2.33 -3.32
CA PHE A 13 2.25 -3.45 -3.21
C PHE A 13 0.81 -3.04 -3.58
N ARG A 14 0.39 -1.80 -3.30
CA ARG A 14 -0.90 -1.28 -3.77
C ARG A 14 -1.06 -1.42 -5.28
N ALA A 15 -0.04 -0.98 -6.03
CA ALA A 15 -0.06 -1.05 -7.48
C ALA A 15 -0.03 -2.50 -7.98
N LEU A 16 0.77 -3.37 -7.36
CA LEU A 16 0.82 -4.79 -7.69
C LEU A 16 -0.54 -5.46 -7.44
N TRP A 17 -1.14 -5.21 -6.29
CA TRP A 17 -2.46 -5.74 -5.96
C TRP A 17 -3.55 -5.26 -6.94
N MET A 18 -3.52 -3.98 -7.33
CA MET A 18 -4.45 -3.47 -8.35
C MET A 18 -4.28 -4.15 -9.72
N LEU A 19 -3.03 -4.39 -10.15
CA LEU A 19 -2.75 -5.11 -11.39
C LEU A 19 -3.31 -6.54 -11.34
N GLU A 20 -3.21 -7.20 -10.19
CA GLU A 20 -3.76 -8.54 -9.96
C GLU A 20 -5.30 -8.55 -9.87
N GLU A 21 -5.93 -7.53 -9.27
CA GLU A 21 -7.40 -7.39 -9.25
C GLU A 21 -7.96 -7.22 -10.66
N LEU A 22 -7.26 -6.46 -11.49
CA LEU A 22 -7.64 -6.19 -12.88
C LEU A 22 -7.16 -7.28 -13.84
N GLN A 23 -6.37 -8.26 -13.37
CA GLN A 23 -5.77 -9.32 -14.18
C GLN A 23 -5.00 -8.77 -15.40
N LEU A 24 -4.32 -7.64 -15.20
CA LEU A 24 -3.57 -6.97 -16.25
C LEU A 24 -2.19 -7.59 -16.42
N PRO A 25 -1.66 -7.70 -17.65
CA PRO A 25 -0.29 -8.13 -17.87
C PRO A 25 0.68 -7.03 -17.43
N TYR A 26 1.71 -7.43 -16.68
CA TYR A 26 2.75 -6.51 -16.20
C TYR A 26 4.14 -7.18 -16.18
N THR A 27 5.17 -6.35 -16.15
CA THR A 27 6.53 -6.73 -15.80
C THR A 27 6.87 -6.16 -14.43
N LEU A 28 7.26 -7.02 -13.50
CA LEU A 28 7.68 -6.62 -12.15
C LEU A 28 9.20 -6.49 -12.12
N HIS A 29 9.69 -5.28 -11.80
CA HIS A 29 11.10 -4.96 -11.61
C HIS A 29 11.37 -4.85 -10.11
N MET A 30 12.00 -5.87 -9.54
CA MET A 30 12.29 -5.90 -8.11
C MET A 30 13.51 -5.03 -7.78
N LEU A 31 13.41 -4.30 -6.68
CA LEU A 31 14.45 -3.42 -6.17
C LEU A 31 14.73 -3.76 -4.69
N PRO A 32 16.00 -3.69 -4.26
CA PRO A 32 16.33 -3.78 -2.84
C PRO A 32 15.82 -2.53 -2.10
N PHE A 33 15.39 -2.69 -0.84
CA PHE A 33 14.91 -1.57 -0.04
C PHE A 33 15.98 -1.06 0.93
N PRO A 34 16.25 0.25 1.01
CA PRO A 34 15.72 1.36 0.20
C PRO A 34 16.47 1.52 -1.13
N PRO A 35 15.74 1.63 -2.27
CA PRO A 35 16.38 1.59 -3.60
C PRO A 35 17.35 2.74 -3.85
N ARG A 36 17.06 3.96 -3.33
CA ARG A 36 17.94 5.11 -3.46
C ARG A 36 19.35 4.90 -2.88
N ALA A 37 19.49 3.99 -1.92
CA ALA A 37 20.77 3.70 -1.29
C ALA A 37 21.45 2.46 -1.90
N LEU A 38 20.66 1.42 -2.20
CA LEU A 38 21.19 0.11 -2.58
C LEU A 38 21.24 -0.12 -4.10
N GLN A 39 20.51 0.69 -4.88
CA GLN A 39 20.50 0.63 -6.35
C GLN A 39 20.44 2.02 -6.96
N ARG A 40 21.56 2.75 -6.90
CA ARG A 40 21.62 4.16 -7.32
C ARG A 40 21.25 4.42 -8.77
N SER A 41 21.48 3.47 -9.69
CA SER A 41 21.04 3.57 -11.08
C SER A 41 19.52 3.76 -11.22
N TYR A 42 18.74 3.35 -10.22
CA TYR A 42 17.30 3.59 -10.21
C TYR A 42 16.92 5.08 -10.17
N LEU A 43 17.80 5.94 -9.66
CA LEU A 43 17.58 7.41 -9.64
C LEU A 43 17.51 8.01 -11.04
N GLU A 44 18.09 7.37 -12.06
CA GLU A 44 17.99 7.78 -13.47
C GLU A 44 16.55 7.57 -14.00
N LEU A 45 15.86 6.55 -13.48
CA LEU A 45 14.46 6.25 -13.82
C LEU A 45 13.48 7.03 -12.96
N ASN A 46 13.75 7.14 -11.66
CA ASN A 46 12.92 7.86 -10.70
C ASN A 46 13.80 8.72 -9.77
N PRO A 47 13.93 10.03 -10.04
CA PRO A 47 14.75 10.92 -9.22
C PRO A 47 14.34 10.99 -7.74
N LEU A 48 13.10 10.63 -7.38
CA LEU A 48 12.64 10.53 -5.99
C LEU A 48 13.31 9.35 -5.25
N GLY A 49 13.80 8.35 -5.98
CA GLY A 49 14.39 7.15 -5.40
C GLY A 49 13.44 6.34 -4.51
N THR A 50 12.13 6.47 -4.77
CA THR A 50 11.05 5.79 -4.04
C THR A 50 10.34 4.77 -4.90
N VAL A 51 9.59 3.88 -4.28
CA VAL A 51 8.65 2.97 -4.94
C VAL A 51 7.23 3.24 -4.45
N PRO A 52 6.22 3.05 -5.33
CA PRO A 52 6.28 2.54 -6.69
C PRO A 52 6.84 3.52 -7.72
N LEU A 53 7.22 2.99 -8.87
CA LEU A 53 7.18 3.69 -10.15
C LEU A 53 6.42 2.77 -11.11
N LEU A 54 5.23 3.19 -11.54
CA LEU A 54 4.49 2.55 -12.62
C LEU A 54 4.77 3.28 -13.94
N ARG A 55 5.12 2.51 -14.97
CA ARG A 55 5.24 2.99 -16.35
C ARG A 55 4.21 2.30 -17.23
N HIS A 56 3.41 3.07 -17.97
CA HIS A 56 2.40 2.57 -18.89
C HIS A 56 2.31 3.49 -20.12
N GLY A 57 2.87 3.07 -21.25
CA GLY A 57 3.11 3.97 -22.38
C GLY A 57 3.99 5.13 -21.95
N GLU A 58 3.55 6.35 -22.20
CA GLU A 58 4.23 7.56 -21.78
C GLU A 58 3.96 7.96 -20.31
N ALA A 59 2.96 7.36 -19.69
CA ALA A 59 2.60 7.67 -18.30
C ALA A 59 3.65 7.13 -17.31
N ARG A 60 4.02 7.99 -16.36
CA ARG A 60 4.90 7.67 -15.23
C ARG A 60 4.24 8.14 -13.95
N LEU A 61 3.96 7.21 -13.04
CA LEU A 61 3.28 7.50 -11.77
C LEU A 61 4.12 6.97 -10.61
N THR A 62 4.27 7.79 -9.57
CA THR A 62 5.05 7.46 -8.36
C THR A 62 4.18 7.36 -7.11
N GLU A 63 2.97 7.94 -7.14
CA GLU A 63 2.05 7.92 -6.01
C GLU A 63 1.17 6.66 -6.02
N SER A 64 1.32 5.81 -5.02
CA SER A 64 0.68 4.50 -5.01
C SER A 64 -0.86 4.55 -5.01
N ALA A 65 -1.47 5.52 -4.30
CA ALA A 65 -2.92 5.71 -4.32
C ALA A 65 -3.41 6.25 -5.67
N ALA A 66 -2.64 7.17 -6.29
CA ALA A 66 -2.95 7.65 -7.64
C ALA A 66 -2.81 6.55 -8.70
N ILE A 67 -1.87 5.62 -8.53
CA ILE A 67 -1.77 4.43 -9.40
C ILE A 67 -3.00 3.55 -9.27
N CYS A 68 -3.51 3.35 -8.05
CA CYS A 68 -4.74 2.58 -7.84
C CYS A 68 -5.92 3.21 -8.58
N GLU A 69 -6.11 4.52 -8.44
CA GLU A 69 -7.18 5.25 -9.13
C GLU A 69 -6.98 5.23 -10.65
N TYR A 70 -5.77 5.49 -11.14
CA TYR A 70 -5.44 5.48 -12.56
C TYR A 70 -5.79 4.14 -13.21
N LEU A 71 -5.37 3.02 -12.60
CA LEU A 71 -5.66 1.69 -13.12
C LEU A 71 -7.16 1.38 -13.08
N ALA A 72 -7.86 1.74 -11.98
CA ALA A 72 -9.30 1.55 -11.87
C ALA A 72 -10.09 2.38 -12.89
N ALA A 73 -9.69 3.64 -13.11
CA ALA A 73 -10.34 4.55 -14.07
C ALA A 73 -10.16 4.10 -15.52
N LEU A 74 -9.02 3.49 -15.87
CA LEU A 74 -8.80 2.93 -17.21
C LEU A 74 -9.64 1.67 -17.47
N HIS A 75 -10.14 1.01 -16.42
CA HIS A 75 -10.91 -0.23 -16.50
C HIS A 75 -12.27 -0.11 -15.79
N PRO A 76 -13.15 0.81 -16.21
CA PRO A 76 -14.41 1.09 -15.51
C PRO A 76 -15.32 -0.11 -15.38
N GLY A 77 -15.26 -1.06 -16.34
CA GLY A 77 -16.03 -2.30 -16.30
C GLY A 77 -15.68 -3.24 -15.14
N ALA A 78 -14.54 -3.06 -14.48
CA ALA A 78 -14.15 -3.84 -13.31
C ALA A 78 -14.82 -3.37 -12.01
N GLY A 79 -15.45 -2.18 -11.99
CA GLY A 79 -16.15 -1.64 -10.83
C GLY A 79 -15.25 -1.22 -9.67
N LEU A 80 -13.93 -1.09 -9.89
CA LEU A 80 -12.96 -0.76 -8.83
C LEU A 80 -12.81 0.74 -8.59
N SER A 81 -13.33 1.59 -9.49
CA SER A 81 -13.46 3.04 -9.30
C SER A 81 -14.91 3.40 -8.95
N VAL A 82 -15.08 4.51 -8.25
CA VAL A 82 -16.40 5.12 -8.02
C VAL A 82 -16.48 6.37 -8.88
N GLN A 83 -17.55 6.47 -9.68
CA GLN A 83 -17.69 7.55 -10.65
C GLN A 83 -18.26 8.83 -10.00
N PRO A 84 -17.98 10.04 -10.54
CA PRO A 84 -18.46 11.30 -9.97
C PRO A 84 -19.97 11.40 -9.75
N GLN A 85 -20.76 10.59 -10.49
CA GLN A 85 -22.22 10.55 -10.39
C GLN A 85 -22.74 9.61 -9.31
N GLU A 86 -21.88 8.75 -8.75
CA GLU A 86 -22.25 7.85 -7.67
C GLU A 86 -22.25 8.57 -6.31
N ALA A 87 -23.18 8.24 -5.44
CA ALA A 87 -23.37 8.91 -4.15
C ALA A 87 -22.11 8.88 -3.26
N ASP A 88 -21.34 7.79 -3.33
CA ASP A 88 -20.13 7.59 -2.51
C ASP A 88 -18.83 8.10 -3.15
N PHE A 89 -18.90 8.87 -4.24
CA PHE A 89 -17.69 9.38 -4.90
C PHE A 89 -16.79 10.18 -3.96
N ALA A 90 -17.38 11.08 -3.17
CA ALA A 90 -16.63 11.89 -2.21
C ALA A 90 -15.97 11.03 -1.12
N ALA A 91 -16.68 10.02 -0.60
CA ALA A 91 -16.15 9.08 0.37
C ALA A 91 -14.99 8.25 -0.23
N TYR A 92 -15.14 7.77 -1.44
CA TYR A 92 -14.12 7.04 -2.18
C TYR A 92 -12.81 7.84 -2.32
N LEU A 93 -12.90 9.08 -2.80
CA LEU A 93 -11.73 9.97 -2.92
C LEU A 93 -11.10 10.22 -1.54
N ASN A 94 -11.92 10.47 -0.52
CA ASN A 94 -11.42 10.70 0.83
C ASN A 94 -10.63 9.49 1.35
N TRP A 95 -11.13 8.27 1.16
CA TRP A 95 -10.42 7.05 1.57
C TRP A 95 -9.12 6.84 0.81
N LEU A 96 -9.09 7.09 -0.50
CA LEU A 96 -7.87 7.03 -1.31
C LEU A 96 -6.77 7.94 -0.74
N HIS A 97 -7.08 9.21 -0.51
CA HIS A 97 -6.12 10.18 0.01
C HIS A 97 -5.77 9.94 1.48
N MET A 98 -6.76 9.58 2.29
CA MET A 98 -6.57 9.25 3.70
C MET A 98 -5.65 8.03 3.88
N SER A 99 -5.70 7.08 2.96
CA SER A 99 -4.87 5.88 3.01
C SER A 99 -3.38 6.19 3.08
N ASP A 100 -2.92 7.24 2.40
CA ASP A 100 -1.51 7.60 2.37
C ASP A 100 -1.17 8.71 3.36
N ALA A 101 -1.85 9.85 3.29
CA ALA A 101 -1.54 11.01 4.12
C ALA A 101 -1.83 10.75 5.61
N THR A 102 -2.92 10.07 5.94
CA THR A 102 -3.40 9.93 7.31
C THR A 102 -3.03 8.59 7.93
N LEU A 103 -3.08 7.48 7.16
CA LEU A 103 -2.85 6.14 7.69
C LEU A 103 -1.43 5.65 7.45
N THR A 104 -0.86 5.82 6.26
CA THR A 104 0.48 5.27 5.95
C THR A 104 1.60 6.18 6.44
N PHE A 105 1.47 7.50 6.29
CA PHE A 105 2.55 8.43 6.65
C PHE A 105 3.00 8.32 8.11
N PRO A 106 2.12 8.28 9.13
CA PRO A 106 2.53 8.10 10.53
C PRO A 106 3.37 6.85 10.74
N GLN A 107 3.02 5.76 10.08
CA GLN A 107 3.72 4.49 10.18
C GLN A 107 5.16 4.58 9.62
N THR A 108 5.39 5.42 8.61
CA THR A 108 6.76 5.63 8.11
C THR A 108 7.66 6.34 9.13
N LEU A 109 7.09 7.14 10.00
CA LEU A 109 7.84 7.77 11.11
C LEU A 109 8.11 6.75 12.23
N VAL A 110 7.16 5.86 12.52
CA VAL A 110 7.43 4.71 13.41
C VAL A 110 8.64 3.94 12.87
N LEU A 111 8.61 3.51 11.61
CA LEU A 111 9.70 2.78 10.96
C LEU A 111 11.01 3.54 10.99
N ARG A 112 10.99 4.82 10.65
CA ARG A 112 12.19 5.65 10.61
C ARG A 112 12.89 5.65 11.96
N TYR A 113 12.17 5.96 13.03
CA TYR A 113 12.74 6.17 14.34
C TYR A 113 12.95 4.89 15.15
N THR A 114 12.42 3.76 14.70
CA THR A 114 12.68 2.44 15.30
C THR A 114 13.75 1.64 14.55
N HIS A 115 13.78 1.73 13.20
CA HIS A 115 14.56 0.78 12.39
C HIS A 115 15.55 1.43 11.42
N PHE A 116 15.18 2.55 10.77
CA PHE A 116 16.01 3.11 9.68
C PHE A 116 17.09 4.04 10.16
N GLU A 117 16.84 4.80 11.22
CA GLU A 117 17.89 5.64 11.79
C GLU A 117 18.94 4.76 12.49
N PRO A 118 20.25 5.15 12.43
CA PRO A 118 21.28 4.54 13.25
C PRO A 118 20.91 4.62 14.72
N ALA A 119 21.44 3.71 15.54
CA ALA A 119 21.01 3.52 16.94
C ALA A 119 21.01 4.82 17.75
N GLU A 120 22.03 5.66 17.55
CA GLU A 120 22.24 6.94 18.25
C GLU A 120 21.24 8.03 17.83
N ARG A 121 20.54 7.85 16.70
CA ARG A 121 19.52 8.77 16.18
C ARG A 121 18.09 8.26 16.32
N ARG A 122 17.92 7.06 16.84
CA ARG A 122 16.58 6.50 17.11
C ARG A 122 15.87 7.31 18.18
N GLN A 123 14.57 7.50 18.00
CA GLN A 123 13.74 8.31 18.89
C GLN A 123 12.50 7.51 19.29
N PRO A 124 12.59 6.63 20.31
CA PRO A 124 11.48 5.76 20.71
C PRO A 124 10.21 6.52 21.07
N GLN A 125 10.33 7.70 21.68
CA GLN A 125 9.18 8.54 22.03
C GLN A 125 8.44 9.00 20.77
N VAL A 126 9.18 9.44 19.74
CA VAL A 126 8.59 9.86 18.47
C VAL A 126 7.86 8.67 17.81
N ALA A 127 8.48 7.50 17.81
CA ALA A 127 7.87 6.29 17.27
C ALA A 127 6.55 5.96 17.99
N GLN A 128 6.53 6.01 19.33
CA GLN A 128 5.33 5.76 20.13
C GLN A 128 4.22 6.80 19.86
N ASP A 129 4.58 8.07 19.73
CA ASP A 129 3.62 9.14 19.48
C ASP A 129 2.94 8.97 18.11
N TYR A 130 3.71 8.58 17.07
CA TYR A 130 3.17 8.31 15.74
C TYR A 130 2.41 6.99 15.64
N GLN A 131 2.76 5.98 16.45
CA GLN A 131 1.95 4.78 16.62
C GLN A 131 0.57 5.10 17.20
N ARG A 132 0.53 5.89 18.30
CA ARG A 132 -0.74 6.36 18.90
C ARG A 132 -1.53 7.22 17.92
N TRP A 133 -0.83 8.07 17.18
CA TRP A 133 -1.45 8.89 16.13
C TRP A 133 -2.14 8.03 15.08
N PHE A 134 -1.47 7.03 14.55
CA PHE A 134 -2.05 6.09 13.59
C PHE A 134 -3.27 5.37 14.16
N LEU A 135 -3.14 4.76 15.33
CA LEU A 135 -4.23 4.00 15.98
C LEU A 135 -5.46 4.89 16.26
N ALA A 136 -5.25 6.16 16.61
CA ALA A 136 -6.37 7.10 16.78
C ALA A 136 -7.11 7.40 15.48
N ARG A 137 -6.43 7.40 14.32
CA ARG A 137 -7.05 7.63 12.99
C ARG A 137 -7.67 6.35 12.42
N LEU A 138 -7.14 5.20 12.81
CA LEU A 138 -7.70 3.91 12.42
C LEU A 138 -9.15 3.73 12.91
N ARG A 139 -9.57 4.47 13.95
CA ARG A 139 -10.97 4.47 14.40
C ARG A 139 -11.96 4.89 13.30
N ALA A 140 -11.54 5.72 12.34
CA ALA A 140 -12.39 6.06 11.20
C ALA A 140 -12.65 4.85 10.30
N VAL A 141 -11.64 4.00 10.12
CA VAL A 141 -11.80 2.73 9.39
C VAL A 141 -12.73 1.81 10.18
N GLU A 142 -12.49 1.64 11.49
CA GLU A 142 -13.33 0.83 12.39
C GLU A 142 -14.80 1.20 12.24
N GLN A 143 -15.15 2.47 12.44
CA GLN A 143 -16.52 2.97 12.34
C GLN A 143 -17.16 2.74 10.96
N ALA A 144 -16.38 2.90 9.90
CA ALA A 144 -16.87 2.68 8.54
C ALA A 144 -17.20 1.21 8.28
N VAL A 145 -16.30 0.29 8.67
CA VAL A 145 -16.47 -1.14 8.39
C VAL A 145 -17.32 -1.89 9.41
N GLU A 146 -17.68 -1.27 10.53
CA GLU A 146 -18.77 -1.73 11.42
C GLU A 146 -20.13 -1.68 10.73
N GLN A 147 -20.34 -0.68 9.88
CA GLN A 147 -21.62 -0.41 9.23
C GLN A 147 -21.68 -0.91 7.79
N ARG A 148 -20.55 -1.11 7.14
CA ARG A 148 -20.43 -1.43 5.72
C ARG A 148 -19.42 -2.54 5.49
N HIS A 149 -19.67 -3.32 4.46
CA HIS A 149 -18.76 -4.40 4.07
C HIS A 149 -17.48 -3.87 3.41
N TRP A 150 -17.58 -2.75 2.68
CA TRP A 150 -16.51 -2.05 1.97
C TRP A 150 -16.54 -0.56 2.27
N LEU A 151 -15.44 0.14 2.03
CA LEU A 151 -15.27 1.55 2.40
C LEU A 151 -16.14 2.51 1.58
N ALA A 152 -16.50 2.15 0.35
CA ALA A 152 -17.34 3.00 -0.51
C ALA A 152 -18.17 2.15 -1.48
N ALA A 153 -19.31 2.70 -1.93
CA ALA A 153 -20.15 2.20 -3.02
C ALA A 153 -20.66 0.75 -2.85
N ASP A 154 -20.68 0.23 -1.61
CA ASP A 154 -21.09 -1.12 -1.23
C ASP A 154 -20.42 -2.24 -2.05
N ARG A 155 -19.25 -1.95 -2.61
CA ARG A 155 -18.41 -2.90 -3.35
C ARG A 155 -16.94 -2.64 -3.05
N PHE A 156 -16.13 -3.67 -3.29
CA PHE A 156 -14.67 -3.54 -3.22
C PHE A 156 -14.17 -2.57 -4.31
N THR A 157 -13.31 -1.62 -3.91
CA THR A 157 -12.79 -0.56 -4.77
C THR A 157 -11.28 -0.34 -4.56
N ALA A 158 -10.67 0.52 -5.36
CA ALA A 158 -9.29 0.94 -5.18
C ALA A 158 -9.04 1.60 -3.80
N ALA A 159 -10.08 2.16 -3.15
CA ALA A 159 -9.99 2.67 -1.78
C ALA A 159 -9.68 1.53 -0.78
N ASP A 160 -10.29 0.36 -0.96
CA ASP A 160 -10.04 -0.81 -0.12
C ASP A 160 -8.63 -1.35 -0.32
N VAL A 161 -8.10 -1.34 -1.55
CA VAL A 161 -6.70 -1.67 -1.85
C VAL A 161 -5.76 -0.70 -1.15
N ALA A 162 -6.04 0.60 -1.27
CA ALA A 162 -5.18 1.65 -0.72
C ALA A 162 -5.13 1.63 0.82
N VAL A 163 -6.28 1.48 1.48
CA VAL A 163 -6.37 1.35 2.95
C VAL A 163 -5.86 -0.03 3.40
N GLY A 164 -6.14 -1.09 2.65
CA GLY A 164 -5.67 -2.44 2.94
C GLY A 164 -4.14 -2.52 3.04
N TYR A 165 -3.41 -1.80 2.18
CA TYR A 165 -1.97 -1.69 2.34
C TYR A 165 -1.56 -1.00 3.66
N ALA A 166 -2.27 0.03 4.08
CA ALA A 166 -1.95 0.67 5.37
C ALA A 166 -2.16 -0.30 6.56
N LEU A 167 -3.15 -1.20 6.46
CA LEU A 167 -3.34 -2.28 7.42
C LEU A 167 -2.22 -3.32 7.33
N MET A 168 -1.81 -3.72 6.13
CA MET A 168 -0.69 -4.63 5.93
C MET A 168 0.60 -4.11 6.58
N LEU A 169 0.93 -2.84 6.36
CA LEU A 169 2.08 -2.21 7.00
C LEU A 169 1.95 -2.19 8.53
N SER A 170 0.76 -1.88 9.03
CA SER A 170 0.48 -1.87 10.47
C SER A 170 0.60 -3.26 11.10
N ALA A 171 0.18 -4.31 10.39
CA ALA A 171 0.38 -5.69 10.82
C ALA A 171 1.87 -6.05 10.88
N HIS A 172 2.65 -5.64 9.87
CA HIS A 172 4.11 -5.80 9.88
C HIS A 172 4.80 -5.04 11.03
N LEU A 173 4.18 -3.96 11.52
CA LEU A 173 4.62 -3.19 12.68
C LEU A 173 4.05 -3.73 14.02
N GLU A 174 3.44 -4.90 14.00
CA GLU A 174 2.88 -5.59 15.18
C GLU A 174 1.80 -4.76 15.91
N MET A 175 1.09 -3.87 15.18
CA MET A 175 0.00 -3.06 15.74
C MET A 175 -1.38 -3.72 15.64
N GLU A 176 -1.51 -4.83 14.92
CA GLU A 176 -2.79 -5.53 14.70
C GLU A 176 -3.55 -5.90 16.00
N PRO A 177 -2.90 -6.32 17.11
CA PRO A 177 -3.60 -6.60 18.35
C PRO A 177 -4.29 -5.40 18.99
N GLN A 178 -3.97 -4.18 18.55
CA GLN A 178 -4.55 -2.94 19.05
C GLN A 178 -5.70 -2.42 18.17
N TRP A 179 -6.05 -3.13 17.10
CA TRP A 179 -7.16 -2.73 16.23
C TRP A 179 -8.50 -3.13 16.81
N GLY A 180 -9.56 -2.42 16.43
CA GLY A 180 -10.92 -2.82 16.74
C GLY A 180 -11.35 -4.08 15.98
N PRO A 181 -12.36 -4.79 16.46
CA PRO A 181 -12.79 -6.06 15.88
C PRO A 181 -13.30 -5.96 14.45
N ALA A 182 -13.95 -4.84 14.09
CA ALA A 182 -14.43 -4.63 12.72
C ALA A 182 -13.27 -4.42 11.73
N THR A 183 -12.22 -3.70 12.13
CA THR A 183 -10.99 -3.54 11.34
C THR A 183 -10.29 -4.89 11.16
N GLN A 184 -10.20 -5.70 12.20
CA GLN A 184 -9.62 -7.05 12.11
C GLN A 184 -10.41 -7.94 11.14
N ALA A 185 -11.74 -7.95 11.24
CA ALA A 185 -12.61 -8.70 10.33
C ALA A 185 -12.51 -8.18 8.88
N TYR A 186 -12.40 -6.86 8.69
CA TYR A 186 -12.18 -6.26 7.39
C TYR A 186 -10.83 -6.66 6.79
N TRP A 187 -9.76 -6.63 7.58
CA TRP A 187 -8.44 -7.08 7.15
C TRP A 187 -8.43 -8.54 6.73
N GLN A 188 -9.08 -9.42 7.49
CA GLN A 188 -9.23 -10.83 7.11
C GLN A 188 -9.94 -10.99 5.77
N ARG A 189 -11.02 -10.21 5.51
CA ARG A 189 -11.70 -10.22 4.19
C ARG A 189 -10.78 -9.80 3.06
N LEU A 190 -9.98 -8.77 3.27
CA LEU A 190 -9.01 -8.29 2.29
C LEU A 190 -7.96 -9.36 1.96
N GLN A 191 -7.42 -10.01 2.98
CA GLN A 191 -6.43 -11.09 2.82
C GLN A 191 -7.00 -12.31 2.09
N GLN A 192 -8.29 -12.60 2.22
CA GLN A 192 -8.95 -13.72 1.53
C GLN A 192 -9.18 -13.48 0.05
N ARG A 193 -8.95 -12.27 -0.47
CA ARG A 193 -9.12 -12.00 -1.89
C ARG A 193 -8.08 -12.75 -2.72
N PRO A 194 -8.50 -13.47 -3.77
CA PRO A 194 -7.55 -14.22 -4.60
C PRO A 194 -6.45 -13.34 -5.22
N ALA A 195 -6.79 -12.09 -5.59
CA ALA A 195 -5.81 -11.16 -6.15
C ALA A 195 -4.79 -10.67 -5.13
N PHE A 196 -5.18 -10.50 -3.85
CA PHE A 196 -4.23 -10.20 -2.77
C PHE A 196 -3.21 -11.34 -2.62
N GLN A 197 -3.70 -12.58 -2.62
CA GLN A 197 -2.83 -13.76 -2.51
C GLN A 197 -1.91 -13.92 -3.72
N ARG A 198 -2.42 -13.65 -4.95
CA ARG A 198 -1.57 -13.64 -6.16
C ARG A 198 -0.51 -12.55 -6.09
N ALA A 199 -0.83 -11.35 -5.60
CA ALA A 199 0.13 -10.27 -5.44
C ALA A 199 1.28 -10.65 -4.48
N LEU A 200 0.96 -11.29 -3.34
CA LEU A 200 1.98 -11.82 -2.41
C LEU A 200 2.87 -12.87 -3.07
N GLN A 201 2.27 -13.80 -3.81
CA GLN A 201 3.02 -14.83 -4.53
C GLN A 201 3.89 -14.23 -5.64
N ALA A 202 3.37 -13.27 -6.39
CA ALA A 202 4.08 -12.61 -7.48
C ALA A 202 5.32 -11.85 -6.97
N GLU A 203 5.18 -11.08 -5.87
CA GLU A 203 6.35 -10.38 -5.30
C GLU A 203 7.42 -11.34 -4.80
N GLN A 204 7.04 -12.45 -4.15
CA GLN A 204 8.00 -13.45 -3.66
C GLN A 204 8.70 -14.16 -4.80
N GLN A 205 7.95 -14.63 -5.82
CA GLN A 205 8.53 -15.29 -6.99
C GLN A 205 9.47 -14.36 -7.76
N ALA A 206 9.07 -13.10 -7.97
CA ALA A 206 9.89 -12.13 -8.66
C ALA A 206 11.16 -11.76 -7.85
N ALA A 207 11.05 -11.65 -6.52
CA ALA A 207 12.20 -11.41 -5.66
C ALA A 207 13.23 -12.53 -5.76
N ARG A 208 12.81 -13.80 -5.72
CA ARG A 208 13.68 -14.96 -5.93
C ARG A 208 14.32 -14.95 -7.30
N ALA A 209 13.52 -14.76 -8.34
CA ALA A 209 14.00 -14.79 -9.73
C ALA A 209 15.01 -13.67 -10.03
N GLN A 210 14.92 -12.54 -9.33
CA GLN A 210 15.79 -11.38 -9.51
C GLN A 210 16.85 -11.23 -8.40
N ALA A 211 17.01 -12.24 -7.54
CA ALA A 211 17.97 -12.26 -6.44
C ALA A 211 17.86 -11.05 -5.49
N VAL A 212 16.63 -10.59 -5.24
CA VAL A 212 16.29 -9.57 -4.24
C VAL A 212 15.79 -10.24 -2.97
N ASP A 213 16.10 -9.66 -1.81
CA ASP A 213 15.68 -10.17 -0.52
C ASP A 213 14.15 -10.27 -0.42
N GLU A 214 13.64 -11.45 -0.08
CA GLU A 214 12.20 -11.74 0.07
C GLU A 214 11.61 -11.24 1.39
N THR A 215 12.45 -10.78 2.31
CA THR A 215 11.99 -10.30 3.61
C THR A 215 11.17 -9.04 3.43
N PRO A 216 9.99 -8.93 4.09
CA PRO A 216 9.18 -7.71 4.05
C PRO A 216 10.01 -6.46 4.29
N SER A 217 9.82 -5.47 3.42
CA SER A 217 10.45 -4.16 3.57
C SER A 217 9.47 -3.24 4.28
N PRO A 218 9.87 -2.65 5.38
CA PRO A 218 11.19 -2.72 6.02
C PRO A 218 11.33 -3.96 6.90
N ARG A 219 12.55 -4.46 7.01
CA ARG A 219 12.87 -5.50 7.99
C ARG A 219 12.60 -4.97 9.38
N LEU A 220 11.66 -5.59 10.04
CA LEU A 220 11.50 -5.50 11.48
C LEU A 220 12.54 -6.48 12.07
N ARG A 221 13.65 -5.96 12.58
CA ARG A 221 14.69 -6.74 13.28
C ARG A 221 14.60 -6.50 14.77
#